data_3934ba0488e36fbdf9d3b23294989f1e
#
_entry.id   3934ba0488e36fbdf9d3b23294989f1e
#
_cell.length_a   1.000
_cell.length_b   1.000
_cell.length_c   1.000
_cell.angle_alpha   90.00
_cell.angle_beta   90.00
_cell.angle_gamma   90.00
#
_symmetry.space_group_name_H-M   'P 1'
#
loop_
_entity.id
_entity.type
_entity.pdbx_description
1 polymer ?
#
loop_
_entity_poly.entity_id
_entity_poly.type
_entity_poly.pdbx_seq_one_letter_code
_entity_poly.pdbx_strand_id
1 'polypeptide(L)'
;MITLKRAYDSVSPTDGRRFLVERLWPRGVSKAKLRVDTWLKDVGPSTELRKWFSHDPVKWSEFRRRYFRELSSQPEAWRPIVSAARRGRATLVYSSHDTHHNSAVALQEFLRKSSRRPAKFKRTSAAHRPRSSLP
;
A
#
# COMPACT_ATOMS: atom_id res chain seq x y z
N MET A 1 -6.38 -7.04 -8.58
CA MET A 1 -5.79 -5.88 -9.28
C MET A 1 -5.61 -4.71 -8.31
N ILE A 2 -4.44 -4.11 -8.32
CA ILE A 2 -4.11 -3.00 -7.43
C ILE A 2 -3.81 -1.77 -8.29
N THR A 3 -4.62 -0.73 -8.14
CA THR A 3 -4.49 0.49 -8.92
C THR A 3 -4.18 1.68 -8.01
N LEU A 4 -3.82 2.80 -8.63
CA LEU A 4 -3.46 4.03 -7.93
C LEU A 4 -4.38 5.15 -8.32
N LYS A 5 -4.69 6.04 -7.37
CA LYS A 5 -5.49 7.22 -7.65
C LYS A 5 -5.14 8.33 -6.66
N ARG A 6 -5.06 9.57 -7.16
CA ARG A 6 -4.82 10.68 -6.26
C ARG A 6 -6.07 10.98 -5.45
N ALA A 7 -5.86 11.48 -4.23
CA ALA A 7 -6.96 11.84 -3.34
C ALA A 7 -7.86 12.92 -3.93
N TYR A 8 -7.35 13.71 -4.87
CA TYR A 8 -8.09 14.81 -5.48
C TYR A 8 -8.81 14.42 -6.77
N ASP A 9 -8.63 13.19 -7.21
CA ASP A 9 -9.33 12.66 -8.38
C ASP A 9 -10.73 12.20 -8.00
N SER A 10 -11.63 12.19 -8.98
CA SER A 10 -13.01 11.78 -8.74
C SER A 10 -13.12 10.32 -8.36
N VAL A 11 -14.00 10.02 -7.41
CA VAL A 11 -14.31 8.64 -7.03
C VAL A 11 -15.05 7.98 -8.19
N SER A 12 -14.73 6.72 -8.46
CA SER A 12 -15.38 5.96 -9.53
C SER A 12 -15.88 4.63 -8.98
N PRO A 13 -17.03 4.14 -9.47
CA PRO A 13 -17.51 2.81 -9.07
C PRO A 13 -16.50 1.70 -9.40
N THR A 14 -15.63 1.93 -10.39
CA THR A 14 -14.64 0.94 -10.79
C THR A 14 -13.40 0.92 -9.90
N ASP A 15 -13.32 1.83 -8.92
CA ASP A 15 -12.18 1.87 -7.99
C ASP A 15 -12.11 0.62 -7.11
N GLY A 16 -13.23 -0.06 -6.91
CA GLY A 16 -13.28 -1.16 -5.97
C GLY A 16 -13.08 -0.65 -4.56
N ARG A 17 -12.32 -1.40 -3.78
CA ARG A 17 -12.05 -1.02 -2.40
C ARG A 17 -10.97 0.06 -2.36
N ARG A 18 -11.28 1.17 -1.71
CA ARG A 18 -10.39 2.33 -1.67
C ARG A 18 -9.68 2.39 -0.33
N PHE A 19 -8.34 2.41 -0.38
CA PHE A 19 -7.49 2.48 0.81
C PHE A 19 -6.66 3.76 0.78
N LEU A 20 -6.77 4.58 1.82
CA LEU A 20 -5.84 5.69 1.98
C LEU A 20 -4.57 5.11 2.62
N VAL A 21 -3.44 5.22 1.92
CA VAL A 21 -2.20 4.55 2.30
C VAL A 21 -1.13 5.54 2.79
N GLU A 22 -1.56 6.58 3.47
CA GLU A 22 -0.69 7.62 4.00
C GLU A 22 -0.95 7.81 5.49
N ARG A 23 0.08 8.26 6.21
CA ARG A 23 -0.05 8.48 7.65
C ARG A 23 -0.86 9.71 8.00
N LEU A 24 -0.94 10.67 7.07
CA LEU A 24 -1.68 11.90 7.27
C LEU A 24 -2.87 11.96 6.33
N TRP A 25 -3.95 12.58 6.80
CA TRP A 25 -5.13 12.80 5.96
C TRP A 25 -4.82 13.85 4.89
N PRO A 26 -5.27 13.65 3.65
CA PRO A 26 -5.03 14.63 2.60
C PRO A 26 -5.62 15.99 2.94
N ARG A 27 -4.83 17.03 2.72
CA ARG A 27 -5.25 18.40 3.05
C ARG A 27 -6.42 18.82 2.17
N GLY A 28 -7.44 19.39 2.80
CA GLY A 28 -8.56 19.98 2.06
C GLY A 28 -9.57 18.99 1.53
N VAL A 29 -9.51 17.73 1.92
CA VAL A 29 -10.46 16.72 1.45
C VAL A 29 -11.28 16.20 2.62
N SER A 30 -12.60 16.27 2.51
CA SER A 30 -13.49 15.74 3.55
C SER A 30 -13.62 14.24 3.41
N LYS A 31 -14.08 13.60 4.49
CA LYS A 31 -14.38 12.16 4.44
C LYS A 31 -15.41 11.83 3.39
N ALA A 32 -16.42 12.67 3.29
CA ALA A 32 -17.51 12.46 2.32
C ALA A 32 -16.99 12.52 0.89
N LYS A 33 -15.99 13.34 0.63
CA LYS A 33 -15.43 13.49 -0.69
C LYS A 33 -14.44 12.39 -1.02
N LEU A 34 -13.59 12.01 -0.07
CA LEU A 34 -12.55 11.02 -0.30
C LEU A 34 -13.11 9.61 -0.44
N ARG A 35 -14.10 9.27 0.37
CA ARG A 35 -14.78 7.98 0.31
C ARG A 35 -13.83 6.78 0.33
N VAL A 36 -12.86 6.80 1.23
CA VAL A 36 -12.02 5.62 1.40
C VAL A 36 -12.74 4.62 2.30
N ASP A 37 -12.60 3.36 1.98
CA ASP A 37 -13.16 2.30 2.80
C ASP A 37 -12.34 2.07 4.06
N THR A 38 -11.05 2.26 3.96
CA THR A 38 -10.14 2.06 5.09
C THR A 38 -8.97 3.03 4.99
N TRP A 39 -8.59 3.59 6.12
CA TRP A 39 -7.37 4.41 6.22
C TRP A 39 -6.31 3.56 6.89
N LEU A 40 -5.31 3.13 6.10
CA LEU A 40 -4.22 2.30 6.58
C LEU A 40 -3.01 3.18 6.89
N LYS A 41 -3.00 3.78 8.07
CA LYS A 41 -1.92 4.70 8.46
C LYS A 41 -0.56 4.02 8.50
N ASP A 42 -0.53 2.79 9.01
CA ASP A 42 0.74 2.12 9.30
C ASP A 42 1.40 1.53 8.06
N VAL A 43 0.72 1.53 6.93
CA VAL A 43 1.32 1.00 5.70
C VAL A 43 2.24 2.01 5.03
N GLY A 44 2.15 3.29 5.38
CA GLY A 44 3.05 4.29 4.86
C GLY A 44 4.47 4.11 5.39
N PRO A 45 5.45 4.72 4.74
CA PRO A 45 6.83 4.63 5.23
C PRO A 45 6.97 5.30 6.59
N SER A 46 7.99 4.88 7.34
CA SER A 46 8.26 5.47 8.64
C SER A 46 8.48 6.98 8.51
N THR A 47 8.26 7.69 9.61
CA THR A 47 8.48 9.13 9.63
C THR A 47 9.92 9.48 9.24
N GLU A 48 10.88 8.71 9.72
CA GLU A 48 12.28 8.93 9.41
C GLU A 48 12.56 8.76 7.92
N LEU A 49 12.04 7.69 7.34
CA LEU A 49 12.24 7.42 5.92
C LEU A 49 11.57 8.48 5.06
N ARG A 50 10.37 8.88 5.44
CA ARG A 50 9.62 9.91 4.72
C ARG A 50 10.36 11.24 4.73
N LYS A 51 10.89 11.63 5.88
CA LYS A 51 11.67 12.87 6.01
C LYS A 51 12.95 12.81 5.20
N TRP A 52 13.64 11.66 5.25
CA TRP A 52 14.87 11.51 4.49
C TRP A 52 14.61 11.62 2.99
N PHE A 53 13.56 11.00 2.50
CA PHE A 53 13.22 11.03 1.07
C PHE A 53 12.84 12.44 0.62
N SER A 54 11.98 13.11 1.37
CA SER A 54 11.59 14.51 1.15
C SER A 54 11.23 14.81 -0.31
N HIS A 55 10.55 13.90 -0.98
CA HIS A 55 10.10 14.06 -2.38
C HIS A 55 11.25 14.32 -3.36
N ASP A 56 12.44 13.84 -3.05
CA ASP A 56 13.61 14.01 -3.91
C ASP A 56 13.75 12.82 -4.86
N PRO A 57 13.46 12.98 -6.17
CA PRO A 57 13.50 11.85 -7.11
C PRO A 57 14.87 11.19 -7.22
N VAL A 58 15.95 11.92 -6.91
CA VAL A 58 17.30 11.36 -6.94
C VAL A 58 17.43 10.24 -5.92
N LYS A 59 16.68 10.32 -4.83
CA LYS A 59 16.71 9.32 -3.76
C LYS A 59 15.75 8.16 -3.99
N TRP A 60 15.06 8.13 -5.12
CA TRP A 60 13.96 7.19 -5.34
C TRP A 60 14.35 5.72 -5.20
N SER A 61 15.45 5.29 -5.82
CA SER A 61 15.87 3.89 -5.76
C SER A 61 16.18 3.45 -4.33
N GLU A 62 16.87 4.29 -3.59
CA GLU A 62 17.22 3.97 -2.20
C GLU A 62 15.98 4.02 -1.30
N PHE A 63 15.08 4.97 -1.56
CA PHE A 63 13.82 5.05 -0.84
C PHE A 63 13.02 3.75 -1.00
N ARG A 64 12.88 3.27 -2.23
CA ARG A 64 12.15 2.03 -2.49
C ARG A 64 12.77 0.86 -1.75
N ARG A 65 14.08 0.75 -1.77
CA ARG A 65 14.79 -0.33 -1.11
C ARG A 65 14.52 -0.33 0.40
N ARG A 66 14.59 0.84 1.01
CA ARG A 66 14.34 0.97 2.45
C ARG A 66 12.89 0.74 2.80
N TYR A 67 11.99 1.26 2.00
CA TYR A 67 10.56 1.09 2.24
C TYR A 67 10.14 -0.38 2.10
N PHE A 68 10.66 -1.07 1.09
CA PHE A 68 10.38 -2.49 0.92
C PHE A 68 10.84 -3.29 2.13
N ARG A 69 11.94 -2.90 2.73
CA ARG A 69 12.41 -3.55 3.94
C ARG A 69 11.45 -3.33 5.10
N GLU A 70 10.95 -2.10 5.24
CA GLU A 70 9.95 -1.81 6.27
C GLU A 70 8.69 -2.62 6.06
N LEU A 71 8.21 -2.69 4.82
CA LEU A 71 7.00 -3.43 4.50
C LEU A 71 7.16 -4.93 4.76
N SER A 72 8.31 -5.48 4.43
CA SER A 72 8.58 -6.90 4.65
C SER A 72 8.52 -7.29 6.13
N SER A 73 8.82 -6.36 7.01
CA SER A 73 8.79 -6.63 8.45
C SER A 73 7.40 -6.43 9.07
N GLN A 74 6.43 -5.95 8.30
CA GLN A 74 5.10 -5.63 8.81
C GLN A 74 3.99 -6.12 7.87
N PRO A 75 3.90 -7.43 7.63
CA PRO A 75 2.91 -7.94 6.66
C PRO A 75 1.47 -7.63 7.05
N GLU A 76 1.16 -7.52 8.32
CA GLU A 76 -0.21 -7.22 8.75
C GLU A 76 -0.64 -5.81 8.36
N ALA A 77 0.31 -4.90 8.11
CA ALA A 77 -0.03 -3.54 7.72
C ALA A 77 -0.63 -3.47 6.31
N TRP A 78 -0.20 -4.34 5.40
CA TRP A 78 -0.64 -4.31 4.01
C TRP A 78 -1.51 -5.51 3.61
N ARG A 79 -1.67 -6.49 4.49
CA ARG A 79 -2.47 -7.68 4.18
C ARG A 79 -3.91 -7.36 3.75
N PRO A 80 -4.59 -6.38 4.35
CA PRO A 80 -5.94 -6.05 3.92
C PRO A 80 -6.04 -5.67 2.45
N ILE A 81 -4.99 -5.03 1.91
CA ILE A 81 -4.98 -4.64 0.50
C ILE A 81 -4.91 -5.88 -0.38
N VAL A 82 -4.05 -6.83 -0.04
CA VAL A 82 -3.91 -8.07 -0.80
C VAL A 82 -5.21 -8.86 -0.77
N SER A 83 -5.85 -8.93 0.39
CA SER A 83 -7.13 -9.62 0.52
C SER A 83 -8.19 -9.02 -0.38
N ALA A 84 -8.27 -7.68 -0.41
CA ALA A 84 -9.24 -7.01 -1.25
C ALA A 84 -8.93 -7.21 -2.74
N ALA A 85 -7.64 -7.18 -3.10
CA ALA A 85 -7.23 -7.34 -4.49
C ALA A 85 -7.55 -8.74 -5.03
N ARG A 86 -7.58 -9.73 -4.17
CA ARG A 86 -7.97 -11.09 -4.58
C ARG A 86 -9.44 -11.20 -4.93
N ARG A 87 -10.26 -10.33 -4.36
CA ARG A 87 -11.71 -10.34 -4.60
C ARG A 87 -12.14 -9.42 -5.72
N GLY A 88 -11.26 -8.55 -6.17
CA GLY A 88 -11.58 -7.58 -7.18
C GLY A 88 -10.49 -6.54 -7.29
N ARG A 89 -10.90 -5.28 -7.33
CA ARG A 89 -9.94 -4.18 -7.43
C ARG A 89 -9.73 -3.53 -6.06
N ALA A 90 -8.47 -3.24 -5.76
CA ALA A 90 -8.08 -2.40 -4.63
C ALA A 90 -7.40 -1.16 -5.19
N THR A 91 -7.83 0.02 -4.76
CA THR A 91 -7.24 1.28 -5.20
C THR A 91 -6.51 1.94 -4.05
N LEU A 92 -5.24 2.24 -4.26
CA LEU A 92 -4.42 2.94 -3.29
C LEU A 92 -4.54 4.43 -3.53
N VAL A 93 -5.04 5.15 -2.53
CA VAL A 93 -5.29 6.59 -2.63
C VAL A 93 -4.14 7.33 -1.95
N TYR A 94 -3.59 8.31 -2.64
CA TYR A 94 -2.45 9.10 -2.16
C TYR A 94 -2.61 10.56 -2.54
N SER A 95 -1.82 11.45 -1.91
CA SER A 95 -1.98 12.89 -2.10
C SER A 95 -0.84 13.57 -2.85
N SER A 96 0.29 12.90 -3.05
CA SER A 96 1.47 13.50 -3.68
C SER A 96 1.17 14.06 -5.07
N HIS A 97 1.81 15.18 -5.41
CA HIS A 97 1.76 15.74 -6.75
C HIS A 97 2.59 14.92 -7.74
N ASP A 98 3.68 14.34 -7.27
CA ASP A 98 4.53 13.49 -8.11
C ASP A 98 3.86 12.14 -8.23
N THR A 99 3.34 11.82 -9.42
CA THR A 99 2.60 10.58 -9.66
C THR A 99 3.52 9.39 -9.95
N HIS A 100 4.81 9.61 -10.02
CA HIS A 100 5.77 8.55 -10.33
C HIS A 100 6.67 8.19 -9.15
N HIS A 101 6.94 9.13 -8.26
CA HIS A 101 7.88 8.95 -7.16
C HIS A 101 7.21 9.23 -5.82
N ASN A 102 6.29 8.35 -5.43
CA ASN A 102 5.60 8.49 -4.15
C ASN A 102 5.46 7.12 -3.50
N SER A 103 5.13 7.12 -2.20
CA SER A 103 5.05 5.89 -1.44
C SER A 103 4.00 4.90 -1.97
N ALA A 104 2.90 5.41 -2.52
CA ALA A 104 1.85 4.53 -3.05
C ALA A 104 2.33 3.77 -4.28
N VAL A 105 3.14 4.40 -5.14
CA VAL A 105 3.74 3.74 -6.29
C VAL A 105 4.66 2.62 -5.84
N ALA A 106 5.50 2.89 -4.85
CA ALA A 106 6.40 1.88 -4.29
C ALA A 106 5.62 0.75 -3.64
N LEU A 107 4.55 1.07 -2.91
CA LEU A 107 3.71 0.08 -2.27
C LEU A 107 3.06 -0.83 -3.32
N GLN A 108 2.53 -0.25 -4.38
CA GLN A 108 1.94 -1.04 -5.46
C GLN A 108 2.95 -2.03 -6.04
N GLU A 109 4.16 -1.57 -6.28
CA GLU A 109 5.21 -2.43 -6.80
C GLU A 109 5.52 -3.58 -5.85
N PHE A 110 5.65 -3.27 -4.56
CA PHE A 110 5.92 -4.28 -3.54
C PHE A 110 4.80 -5.32 -3.49
N LEU A 111 3.55 -4.87 -3.49
CA LEU A 111 2.41 -5.77 -3.39
C LEU A 111 2.26 -6.66 -4.62
N ARG A 112 2.56 -6.14 -5.80
CA ARG A 112 2.52 -6.95 -7.01
C ARG A 112 3.55 -8.06 -6.99
N LYS A 113 4.74 -7.77 -6.50
CA LYS A 113 5.80 -8.78 -6.38
C LYS A 113 5.42 -9.83 -5.34
N SER A 114 4.85 -9.41 -4.24
CA SER A 114 4.41 -10.34 -3.19
C SER A 114 3.31 -11.26 -3.69
N SER A 115 2.38 -10.75 -4.48
CA SER A 115 1.29 -11.55 -5.02
C SER A 115 1.77 -12.62 -5.98
N ARG A 116 2.91 -12.39 -6.63
CA ARG A 116 3.44 -13.33 -7.62
C ARG A 116 4.16 -14.52 -7.00
N ARG A 117 4.31 -14.54 -5.69
CA ARG A 117 5.01 -15.64 -5.00
C ARG A 117 4.15 -16.29 -3.94
N PRO A 118 2.90 -16.60 -4.23
CA PRO A 118 2.00 -17.11 -3.20
C PRO A 118 2.40 -18.46 -2.64
N ALA A 119 2.88 -19.36 -3.50
CA ALA A 119 3.21 -20.72 -3.06
C ALA A 119 4.35 -20.72 -2.05
N LYS A 120 5.37 -19.92 -2.30
CA LYS A 120 6.53 -19.87 -1.41
C LYS A 120 6.15 -19.30 -0.05
N PHE A 121 5.33 -18.29 -0.02
CA PHE A 121 4.91 -17.71 1.25
C PHE A 121 4.05 -18.65 2.06
N LYS A 122 3.18 -19.36 1.40
CA LYS A 122 2.24 -20.24 2.10
C LYS A 122 2.93 -21.39 2.79
N ARG A 123 4.00 -21.87 2.23
CA ARG A 123 4.68 -23.03 2.80
C ARG A 123 5.48 -22.71 4.03
N THR A 124 5.91 -21.53 4.08
CA THR A 124 6.70 -21.19 5.24
C THR A 124 5.86 -20.96 6.46
N SER A 125 4.95 -21.27 6.32
CA SER A 125 4.35 -21.19 7.39
C SER A 125 3.66 -21.87 8.03
N ALA A 126 4.13 -22.32 7.33
CA ALA A 126 3.58 -22.80 7.74
C ALA A 126 3.16 -22.90 8.13
N ALA A 127 3.38 -23.12 7.87
CA ALA A 127 3.02 -23.37 8.19
C ALA A 127 2.41 -23.07 8.49
N HIS A 128 2.47 -22.98 8.17
CA HIS A 128 1.63 -23.04 8.38
C HIS A 128 1.05 -22.94 8.76
N ARG A 129 1.07 -23.04 9.07
CA ARG A 129 0.32 -23.30 9.37
C ARG A 129 -0.21 -23.32 9.71
N PRO A 130 -0.19 -23.41 9.60
CA PRO A 130 -0.92 -23.59 9.80
C PRO A 130 -1.69 -23.45 9.97
N ARG A 131 -1.71 -23.49 10.13
CA ARG A 131 -2.50 -23.60 10.19
C ARG A 131 -2.98 -23.55 10.48
N SER A 132 -2.66 -23.56 10.41
CA SER A 132 -3.09 -23.76 10.47
C SER A 132 -3.42 -23.77 10.43
N SER A 133 -3.10 -23.83 10.52
CA SER A 133 -3.37 -24.09 10.44
C SER A 133 -3.69 -24.17 10.36
N LEU A 134 -3.51 -24.29 10.47
CA LEU A 134 -3.81 -24.63 10.34
C LEU A 134 -3.97 -24.74 10.50
N PRO A 135 -3.86 -24.98 10.62
CA PRO A 135 -3.93 -25.19 10.73
C PRO A 135 -4.22 -25.34 10.55
#